data_350f0f19a119652b8e6f50e8b7292b46
#
_entry.id   350f0f19a119652b8e6f50e8b7292b46
#
_cell.length_a   1.000
_cell.length_b   1.000
_cell.length_c   1.000
_cell.angle_alpha   90.00
_cell.angle_beta   90.00
_cell.angle_gamma   90.00
#
_symmetry.space_group_name_H-M   'P 1'
#
loop_
_entity.id
_entity.type
_entity.pdbx_description
1 polymer ?
#
loop_
_entity_poly.entity_id
_entity_poly.type
_entity_poly.pdbx_seq_one_letter_code
_entity_poly.pdbx_strand_id
1 'polypeptide(L)'
;MYLNSLSSIGINYEEHDIRFVEDDWESPTLGAAGLGWEVWCDGMEVSQFTYFQQMAGVECKPVSVEITYGLERLCMFIQNKKSVFDLIWNDEGITYKDVFHKSEKEFSAYNFEYANTDNLFKIFEMLEEETKLL
;
A
#
# COMPACT_ATOMS: atom_id res chain seq x y z
N MET A 1 2.46 -6.97 20.06
CA MET A 1 2.50 -5.52 19.77
C MET A 1 1.44 -5.13 18.74
N TYR A 2 1.45 -5.70 17.54
CA TYR A 2 0.51 -5.37 16.45
C TYR A 2 -0.98 -5.50 16.85
N LEU A 3 -1.42 -6.65 17.36
CA LEU A 3 -2.83 -6.86 17.76
C LEU A 3 -3.29 -5.84 18.81
N ASN A 4 -2.41 -5.45 19.74
CA ASN A 4 -2.73 -4.42 20.72
C ASN A 4 -2.92 -3.05 20.08
N SER A 5 -2.23 -2.75 18.95
CA SER A 5 -2.45 -1.49 18.23
C SER A 5 -3.83 -1.44 17.57
N LEU A 6 -4.34 -2.57 17.06
CA LEU A 6 -5.72 -2.65 16.57
C LEU A 6 -6.74 -2.36 17.67
N SER A 7 -6.55 -2.95 18.84
CA SER A 7 -7.42 -2.68 20.00
C SER A 7 -7.39 -1.21 20.42
N SER A 8 -6.23 -0.56 20.33
CA SER A 8 -6.06 0.86 20.69
C SER A 8 -6.84 1.81 19.77
N ILE A 9 -7.16 1.39 18.56
CA ILE A 9 -7.97 2.16 17.60
C ILE A 9 -9.43 1.70 17.54
N GLY A 10 -9.84 0.82 18.48
CA GLY A 10 -11.22 0.37 18.61
C GLY A 10 -11.57 -0.90 17.83
N ILE A 11 -10.60 -1.59 17.26
CA ILE A 11 -10.81 -2.89 16.60
C ILE A 11 -10.47 -3.99 17.61
N ASN A 12 -11.50 -4.60 18.20
CA ASN A 12 -11.30 -5.73 19.11
C ASN A 12 -11.04 -7.00 18.31
N TYR A 13 -9.76 -7.37 18.17
CA TYR A 13 -9.34 -8.52 17.37
C TYR A 13 -9.94 -9.86 17.85
N GLU A 14 -10.46 -9.97 19.05
CA GLU A 14 -11.13 -11.18 19.55
C GLU A 14 -12.55 -11.35 18.96
N GLU A 15 -13.13 -10.28 18.41
CA GLU A 15 -14.47 -10.26 17.80
C GLU A 15 -14.41 -10.35 16.27
N HIS A 16 -13.19 -10.41 15.68
CA HIS A 16 -12.96 -10.43 14.24
C HIS A 16 -12.19 -11.67 13.80
N ASP A 17 -12.39 -12.09 12.54
CA ASP A 17 -11.57 -13.12 11.90
C ASP A 17 -10.24 -12.53 11.48
N ILE A 18 -9.23 -12.65 12.34
CA ILE A 18 -7.86 -12.18 12.08
C ILE A 18 -7.04 -13.32 11.48
N ARG A 19 -6.48 -13.11 10.30
CA ARG A 19 -5.61 -14.06 9.63
C ARG A 19 -4.25 -13.43 9.31
N PHE A 20 -3.20 -14.22 9.50
CA PHE A 20 -1.85 -13.92 9.04
C PHE A 20 -1.59 -14.79 7.81
N VAL A 21 -1.45 -14.15 6.67
CA VAL A 21 -1.23 -14.81 5.38
C VAL A 21 0.21 -14.55 4.96
N GLU A 22 0.98 -15.62 4.73
CA GLU A 22 2.36 -15.50 4.29
C GLU A 22 2.40 -14.87 2.89
N ASP A 23 3.17 -13.79 2.76
CA ASP A 23 3.37 -13.04 1.53
C ASP A 23 4.75 -12.38 1.54
N ASP A 24 5.70 -13.01 0.86
CA ASP A 24 7.06 -12.48 0.75
C ASP A 24 7.07 -11.18 -0.04
N TRP A 25 7.76 -10.20 0.51
CA TRP A 25 7.84 -8.88 -0.09
C TRP A 25 9.17 -8.67 -0.81
N GLU A 26 9.12 -8.10 -2.01
CA GLU A 26 10.31 -7.69 -2.74
C GLU A 26 10.09 -6.38 -3.51
N SER A 27 11.17 -5.64 -3.68
CA SER A 27 11.23 -4.47 -4.56
C SER A 27 12.52 -4.49 -5.36
N PRO A 28 12.48 -4.90 -6.63
CA PRO A 28 13.67 -4.92 -7.49
C PRO A 28 14.33 -3.54 -7.63
N THR A 29 13.54 -2.47 -7.67
CA THR A 29 14.04 -1.08 -7.76
C THR A 29 14.90 -0.70 -6.56
N LEU A 30 14.56 -1.18 -5.36
CA LEU A 30 15.30 -0.92 -4.13
C LEU A 30 16.38 -1.98 -3.84
N GLY A 31 16.42 -3.06 -4.63
CA GLY A 31 17.26 -4.24 -4.33
C GLY A 31 16.90 -4.83 -2.96
N ALA A 32 15.62 -4.77 -2.59
CA ALA A 32 15.11 -5.13 -1.28
C ALA A 32 14.26 -6.39 -1.34
N ALA A 33 14.38 -7.26 -0.35
CA ALA A 33 13.58 -8.46 -0.19
C ALA A 33 13.41 -8.83 1.28
N GLY A 34 12.30 -9.46 1.63
CA GLY A 34 12.04 -9.91 2.99
C GLY A 34 10.93 -10.94 3.08
N LEU A 35 10.93 -11.68 4.18
CA LEU A 35 9.85 -12.57 4.55
C LEU A 35 8.69 -11.73 5.11
N GLY A 36 7.51 -11.87 4.56
CA GLY A 36 6.37 -11.03 4.88
C GLY A 36 5.10 -11.79 5.24
N TRP A 37 4.20 -11.09 5.89
CA TRP A 37 2.84 -11.53 6.18
C TRP A 37 1.87 -10.38 6.02
N GLU A 38 0.79 -10.64 5.31
CA GLU A 38 -0.39 -9.80 5.32
C GLU A 38 -1.23 -10.09 6.55
N VAL A 39 -1.81 -9.07 7.15
CA VAL A 39 -2.80 -9.24 8.21
C VAL A 39 -4.17 -8.88 7.67
N TRP A 40 -5.03 -9.88 7.67
CA TRP A 40 -6.41 -9.78 7.20
C TRP A 40 -7.37 -9.70 8.38
N CYS A 41 -8.34 -8.80 8.28
CA CYS A 41 -9.43 -8.65 9.23
C CYS A 41 -10.75 -8.80 8.48
N ASP A 42 -11.55 -9.80 8.83
CA ASP A 42 -12.83 -10.13 8.19
C ASP A 42 -12.77 -10.20 6.65
N GLY A 43 -11.67 -10.76 6.14
CA GLY A 43 -11.47 -10.95 4.70
C GLY A 43 -10.91 -9.73 3.96
N MET A 44 -10.49 -8.66 4.67
CA MET A 44 -9.80 -7.52 4.09
C MET A 44 -8.39 -7.40 4.68
N GLU A 45 -7.37 -7.31 3.84
CA GLU A 45 -6.02 -6.98 4.26
C GLU A 45 -5.98 -5.56 4.85
N VAL A 46 -5.54 -5.41 6.09
CA VAL A 46 -5.50 -4.14 6.79
C VAL A 46 -4.08 -3.65 7.08
N SER A 47 -3.13 -4.55 7.03
CA SER A 47 -1.70 -4.22 7.22
C SER A 47 -0.82 -5.36 6.73
N GLN A 48 0.46 -5.06 6.61
CA GLN A 48 1.51 -6.00 6.25
C GLN A 48 2.70 -5.79 7.17
N PHE A 49 3.46 -6.82 7.48
CA PHE A 49 4.76 -6.68 8.11
C PHE A 49 5.81 -7.55 7.42
N THR A 50 7.04 -7.05 7.40
CA THR A 50 8.14 -7.65 6.65
C THR A 50 9.40 -7.72 7.51
N TYR A 51 10.04 -8.87 7.52
CA TYR A 51 11.39 -9.05 8.05
C TYR A 51 12.38 -8.90 6.90
N PHE A 52 12.98 -7.72 6.75
CA PHE A 52 13.91 -7.44 5.68
C PHE A 52 15.17 -8.29 5.76
N GLN A 53 15.41 -9.09 4.72
CA GLN A 53 16.60 -9.89 4.58
C GLN A 53 17.71 -9.15 3.82
N GLN A 54 17.31 -8.31 2.86
CA GLN A 54 18.20 -7.60 1.97
C GLN A 54 17.68 -6.19 1.69
N MET A 55 18.59 -5.23 1.55
CA MET A 55 18.33 -3.86 1.10
C MET A 55 19.50 -3.39 0.23
N ALA A 56 19.20 -2.77 -0.93
CA ALA A 56 20.21 -2.33 -1.90
C ALA A 56 21.18 -3.46 -2.33
N GLY A 57 20.71 -4.71 -2.37
CA GLY A 57 21.54 -5.88 -2.67
C GLY A 57 22.44 -6.34 -1.53
N VAL A 58 22.35 -5.70 -0.34
CA VAL A 58 23.17 -6.02 0.84
C VAL A 58 22.33 -6.71 1.91
N GLU A 59 22.86 -7.78 2.49
CA GLU A 59 22.22 -8.51 3.59
C GLU A 59 22.01 -7.61 4.82
N CYS A 60 20.79 -7.61 5.37
CA CYS A 60 20.45 -6.84 6.57
C CYS A 60 20.97 -7.53 7.84
N LYS A 61 21.84 -6.83 8.58
CA LYS A 61 22.36 -7.27 9.88
C LYS A 61 22.37 -6.11 10.87
N PRO A 62 21.48 -6.10 11.88
CA PRO A 62 20.42 -7.09 12.16
C PRO A 62 19.28 -7.03 11.14
N VAL A 63 18.49 -8.10 11.06
CA VAL A 63 17.22 -8.12 10.32
C VAL A 63 16.29 -7.10 10.94
N SER A 64 15.76 -6.21 10.11
CA SER A 64 14.80 -5.18 10.52
C SER A 64 13.37 -5.62 10.23
N VAL A 65 12.44 -5.23 11.10
CA VAL A 65 11.01 -5.46 10.94
C VAL A 65 10.33 -4.14 10.58
N GLU A 66 9.52 -4.18 9.55
CA GLU A 66 8.61 -3.12 9.18
C GLU A 66 7.17 -3.55 9.47
N ILE A 67 6.32 -2.60 9.86
CA ILE A 67 4.87 -2.79 9.91
C ILE A 67 4.24 -1.65 9.13
N THR A 68 3.51 -2.00 8.07
CA THR A 68 2.78 -1.06 7.22
C THR A 68 1.29 -1.19 7.47
N TYR A 69 0.64 -0.09 7.84
CA TYR A 69 -0.80 -0.03 8.08
C TYR A 69 -1.54 0.53 6.87
N GLY A 70 -2.56 -0.16 6.40
CA GLY A 70 -3.50 0.36 5.41
C GLY A 70 -4.50 1.32 6.03
N LEU A 71 -4.16 2.60 6.11
CA LEU A 71 -4.95 3.59 6.86
C LEU A 71 -6.38 3.70 6.34
N GLU A 72 -6.58 3.71 5.04
CA GLU A 72 -7.90 3.76 4.42
C GLU A 72 -8.73 2.54 4.78
N ARG A 73 -8.13 1.36 4.75
CA ARG A 73 -8.81 0.10 5.09
C ARG A 73 -9.17 0.03 6.57
N LEU A 74 -8.28 0.47 7.46
CA LEU A 74 -8.58 0.59 8.89
C LEU A 74 -9.70 1.60 9.16
N CYS A 75 -9.67 2.76 8.47
CA CYS A 75 -10.75 3.74 8.57
C CYS A 75 -12.10 3.19 8.07
N MET A 76 -12.11 2.33 7.04
CA MET A 76 -13.33 1.67 6.59
C MET A 76 -13.95 0.80 7.69
N PHE A 77 -13.13 0.07 8.46
CA PHE A 77 -13.59 -0.67 9.63
C PHE A 77 -14.16 0.25 10.70
N ILE A 78 -13.40 1.25 11.13
CA ILE A 78 -13.77 2.17 12.20
C ILE A 78 -15.04 2.95 11.85
N GLN A 79 -15.17 3.40 10.61
CA GLN A 79 -16.32 4.17 10.13
C GLN A 79 -17.45 3.29 9.58
N ASN A 80 -17.30 1.95 9.57
CA ASN A 80 -18.24 0.99 9.00
C ASN A 80 -18.63 1.35 7.55
N LYS A 81 -17.64 1.62 6.70
CA LYS A 81 -17.82 1.96 5.28
C LYS A 81 -17.39 0.79 4.40
N LYS A 82 -18.11 0.60 3.29
CA LYS A 82 -17.82 -0.45 2.29
C LYS A 82 -16.97 0.04 1.13
N SER A 83 -16.83 1.33 0.98
CA SER A 83 -16.02 1.98 -0.05
C SER A 83 -15.12 3.02 0.58
N VAL A 84 -13.87 3.08 0.13
CA VAL A 84 -12.91 4.11 0.54
C VAL A 84 -13.43 5.52 0.22
N PHE A 85 -14.17 5.67 -0.87
CA PHE A 85 -14.74 6.96 -1.29
C PHE A 85 -15.80 7.51 -0.35
N ASP A 86 -16.40 6.65 0.49
CA ASP A 86 -17.43 7.04 1.47
C ASP A 86 -16.85 7.40 2.85
N LEU A 87 -15.53 7.30 3.00
CA LEU A 87 -14.85 7.71 4.24
C LEU A 87 -15.05 9.19 4.49
N ILE A 88 -15.39 9.53 5.73
CA ILE A 88 -15.43 10.92 6.18
C ILE A 88 -13.99 11.38 6.45
N TRP A 89 -13.58 12.43 5.75
CA TRP A 89 -12.22 12.97 5.81
C TRP A 89 -12.02 13.91 6.99
N ASN A 90 -13.04 14.69 7.32
CA ASN A 90 -13.00 15.66 8.41
C ASN A 90 -14.38 15.88 9.06
N ASP A 91 -14.41 16.67 10.14
CA ASP A 91 -15.61 16.98 10.91
C ASP A 91 -16.64 17.82 10.12
N GLU A 92 -16.25 18.43 9.01
CA GLU A 92 -17.14 19.18 8.14
C GLU A 92 -17.93 18.28 7.16
N GLY A 93 -17.65 16.97 7.16
CA GLY A 93 -18.34 15.99 6.34
C GLY A 93 -17.77 15.87 4.92
N ILE A 94 -16.60 16.43 4.64
CA ILE A 94 -15.89 16.20 3.39
C ILE A 94 -15.52 14.71 3.33
N THR A 95 -15.72 14.09 2.17
CA THR A 95 -15.43 12.68 1.97
C THR A 95 -14.07 12.46 1.28
N TYR A 96 -13.53 11.26 1.39
CA TYR A 96 -12.36 10.81 0.60
C TYR A 96 -12.60 11.02 -0.91
N LYS A 97 -13.84 10.79 -1.36
CA LYS A 97 -14.24 11.04 -2.75
C LYS A 97 -14.06 12.50 -3.16
N ASP A 98 -14.45 13.45 -2.30
CA ASP A 98 -14.34 14.88 -2.60
C ASP A 98 -12.86 15.31 -2.77
N VAL A 99 -11.97 14.66 -2.04
CA VAL A 99 -10.53 14.97 -2.08
C VAL A 99 -9.83 14.29 -3.26
N PHE A 100 -10.06 13.00 -3.50
CA PHE A 100 -9.21 12.18 -4.36
C PHE A 100 -9.86 11.70 -5.66
N HIS A 101 -11.18 11.56 -5.71
CA HIS A 101 -11.85 10.88 -6.83
C HIS A 101 -11.60 11.52 -8.20
N LYS A 102 -11.47 12.86 -8.24
CA LYS A 102 -11.18 13.54 -9.50
C LYS A 102 -9.82 13.13 -10.05
N SER A 103 -8.79 13.17 -9.22
CA SER A 103 -7.42 12.78 -9.60
C SER A 103 -7.35 11.31 -10.00
N GLU A 104 -7.98 10.42 -9.24
CA GLU A 104 -8.08 8.99 -9.56
C GLU A 104 -8.68 8.77 -10.95
N LYS A 105 -9.79 9.45 -11.25
CA LYS A 105 -10.46 9.34 -12.54
C LYS A 105 -9.61 9.88 -13.69
N GLU A 106 -8.94 11.02 -13.48
CA GLU A 106 -8.09 11.64 -14.50
C GLU A 106 -6.85 10.78 -14.79
N PHE A 107 -6.19 10.26 -13.76
CA PHE A 107 -5.04 9.35 -13.93
C PHE A 107 -5.44 8.03 -14.58
N SER A 108 -6.56 7.45 -14.18
CA SER A 108 -7.08 6.23 -14.80
C SER A 108 -7.38 6.45 -16.30
N ALA A 109 -8.05 7.53 -16.64
CA ALA A 109 -8.34 7.88 -18.03
C ALA A 109 -7.05 8.11 -18.84
N TYR A 110 -6.07 8.81 -18.27
CA TYR A 110 -4.77 8.98 -18.94
C TYR A 110 -4.11 7.61 -19.21
N ASN A 111 -3.99 6.76 -18.18
CA ASN A 111 -3.27 5.50 -18.28
C ASN A 111 -3.93 4.51 -19.26
N PHE A 112 -5.25 4.44 -19.29
CA PHE A 112 -5.98 3.40 -20.01
C PHE A 112 -6.66 3.85 -21.30
N GLU A 113 -6.84 5.16 -21.50
CA GLU A 113 -7.59 5.68 -22.65
C GLU A 113 -6.76 6.65 -23.51
N TYR A 114 -5.95 7.53 -22.91
CA TYR A 114 -5.36 8.67 -23.61
C TYR A 114 -3.84 8.60 -23.75
N ALA A 115 -3.14 7.77 -23.00
CA ALA A 115 -1.68 7.69 -23.08
C ALA A 115 -1.23 7.22 -24.45
N ASN A 116 -0.29 7.96 -25.07
CA ASN A 116 0.36 7.53 -26.29
C ASN A 116 1.52 6.59 -25.96
N THR A 117 1.25 5.30 -25.99
CA THR A 117 2.22 4.26 -25.61
C THR A 117 3.47 4.26 -26.48
N ASP A 118 3.35 4.58 -27.78
CA ASP A 118 4.51 4.65 -28.69
C ASP A 118 5.48 5.78 -28.29
N ASN A 119 4.93 6.91 -27.85
CA ASN A 119 5.76 8.00 -27.34
C ASN A 119 6.40 7.64 -25.99
N LEU A 120 5.68 6.94 -25.11
CA LEU A 120 6.21 6.50 -23.84
C LEU A 120 7.37 5.51 -24.01
N PHE A 121 7.27 4.58 -24.93
CA PHE A 121 8.38 3.68 -25.27
C PHE A 121 9.62 4.42 -25.81
N LYS A 122 9.43 5.42 -26.68
CA LYS A 122 10.57 6.25 -27.15
C LYS A 122 11.23 7.02 -26.01
N ILE A 123 10.44 7.58 -25.09
CA ILE A 123 10.95 8.27 -23.90
C ILE A 123 11.75 7.29 -23.03
N PHE A 124 11.23 6.08 -22.84
CA PHE A 124 11.93 5.03 -22.09
C PHE A 124 13.29 4.72 -22.70
N GLU A 125 13.36 4.47 -24.00
CA GLU A 125 14.62 4.20 -24.71
C GLU A 125 15.62 5.34 -24.57
N MET A 126 15.17 6.60 -24.74
CA MET A 126 16.02 7.78 -24.58
C MET A 126 16.58 7.89 -23.15
N LEU A 127 15.75 7.65 -22.12
CA LEU A 127 16.17 7.70 -20.73
C LEU A 127 17.11 6.54 -20.37
N GLU A 128 16.92 5.37 -20.97
CA GLU A 128 17.83 4.23 -20.79
C GLU A 128 19.23 4.54 -21.37
N GLU A 129 19.29 5.19 -22.55
CA GLU A 129 20.57 5.64 -23.12
C GLU A 129 21.27 6.67 -22.24
N GLU A 130 20.55 7.67 -21.76
CA GLU A 130 21.10 8.69 -20.85
C GLU A 130 21.64 8.07 -19.55
N THR A 131 20.92 7.10 -18.98
CA THR A 131 21.33 6.43 -17.74
C THR A 131 22.67 5.65 -17.90
N LYS A 132 22.94 5.15 -19.10
CA LYS A 132 24.21 4.43 -19.39
C LYS A 132 25.42 5.37 -19.44
N LEU A 133 25.22 6.69 -19.51
CA LEU A 133 26.27 7.69 -19.52
C LEU A 133 26.68 8.14 -18.10
N LEU A 134 25.92 7.78 -17.08
CA LEU A 134 26.17 8.07 -15.66
C LEU A 134 27.03 6.98 -15.01
#